data_08bd3ddbb8326e473b1c858241530e63
#
_entry.id   08bd3ddbb8326e473b1c858241530e63
#
_cell.length_a   1.000
_cell.length_b   1.000
_cell.length_c   1.000
_cell.angle_alpha   90.00
_cell.angle_beta   90.00
_cell.angle_gamma   90.00
#
_symmetry.space_group_name_H-M   'P 1'
#
loop_
_entity.id
_entity.type
_entity.pdbx_description
1 polymer ?
#
loop_
_entity_poly.entity_id
_entity_poly.type
_entity_poly.pdbx_seq_one_letter_code
_entity_poly.pdbx_strand_id
1 'polypeptide(L)'
;MFKLRLTHPVTKETADFDLISESNAMYDKFQDWSINAPLFNLHVSDMRADDAPIRLISDSDVGNALINLLDDRDSLYDVRQVDSDISGIRDELKEEIEQNLVYEQYQSIDHLYREIKGMLKDLAINKVSFYCPLTGNLNDHDGDYSETFGYTINCNAYRIEEALEAYQTRDICMAQYMSKHAYIEDKLVFAEWNVEEVRGTLYGRIDCYISEDLTHDETERLREAVCGQNSDGFGEGFEQHEIEIDEGDLYVSFWNCHDSYFLETEDEFYDRIEQNSGMSM
;
A
#
# COMPACT_ATOMS: atom_id res chain seq x y z
N MET A 1 -7.60 15.38 9.04
CA MET A 1 -7.26 16.45 8.07
C MET A 1 -8.46 16.76 7.19
N PHE A 2 -9.07 15.77 6.58
CA PHE A 2 -10.27 15.93 5.77
C PHE A 2 -11.56 15.81 6.58
N LYS A 3 -12.58 16.52 6.14
CA LYS A 3 -13.94 16.45 6.66
C LYS A 3 -14.93 16.21 5.54
N LEU A 4 -16.01 15.51 5.84
CA LEU A 4 -17.18 15.47 4.99
C LEU A 4 -18.24 16.41 5.53
N ARG A 5 -18.64 17.36 4.68
CA ARG A 5 -19.79 18.22 4.92
C ARG A 5 -21.03 17.59 4.32
N LEU A 6 -22.00 17.30 5.16
CA LEU A 6 -23.33 16.87 4.75
C LEU A 6 -24.26 18.07 4.69
N THR A 7 -25.11 18.12 3.66
CA THR A 7 -26.14 19.15 3.50
C THR A 7 -27.51 18.49 3.45
N HIS A 8 -28.37 18.85 4.38
CA HIS A 8 -29.75 18.34 4.39
C HIS A 8 -30.49 18.75 3.09
N PRO A 9 -31.10 17.81 2.36
CA PRO A 9 -31.62 18.06 1.03
C PRO A 9 -32.73 19.12 1.02
N VAL A 10 -33.52 19.24 2.10
CA VAL A 10 -34.66 20.16 2.20
C VAL A 10 -34.34 21.43 2.99
N THR A 11 -33.85 21.28 4.23
CA THR A 11 -33.65 22.43 5.15
C THR A 11 -32.35 23.18 4.84
N LYS A 12 -31.43 22.60 4.08
CA LYS A 12 -30.09 23.13 3.81
C LYS A 12 -29.21 23.30 5.05
N GLU A 13 -29.60 22.71 6.15
CA GLU A 13 -28.74 22.58 7.33
C GLU A 13 -27.48 21.78 6.96
N THR A 14 -26.32 22.15 7.51
CA THR A 14 -25.06 21.46 7.26
C THR A 14 -24.48 20.86 8.54
N ALA A 15 -23.77 19.73 8.41
CA ALA A 15 -23.00 19.11 9.47
C ALA A 15 -21.69 18.62 8.91
N ASP A 16 -20.59 18.89 9.61
CA ASP A 16 -19.24 18.51 9.23
C ASP A 16 -18.79 17.37 10.13
N PHE A 17 -18.13 16.37 9.53
CA PHE A 17 -17.62 15.19 10.22
C PHE A 17 -16.16 14.94 9.81
N ASP A 18 -15.32 14.70 10.78
CA ASP A 18 -13.97 14.21 10.53
C ASP A 18 -14.04 12.83 9.86
N LEU A 19 -13.30 12.68 8.79
CA LEU A 19 -13.41 11.52 7.91
C LEU A 19 -12.93 10.21 8.56
N ILE A 20 -11.99 10.31 9.50
CA ILE A 20 -11.41 9.15 10.19
C ILE A 20 -12.11 8.90 11.51
N SER A 21 -12.19 9.92 12.38
CA SER A 21 -12.59 9.74 13.77
C SER A 21 -14.10 9.75 13.99
N GLU A 22 -14.91 10.33 13.10
CA GLU A 22 -16.35 10.52 13.26
C GLU A 22 -17.20 9.71 12.27
N SER A 23 -16.66 8.64 11.71
CA SER A 23 -17.34 7.84 10.67
C SER A 23 -18.70 7.28 11.12
N ASN A 24 -18.85 6.84 12.37
CA ASN A 24 -20.13 6.34 12.89
C ASN A 24 -21.17 7.45 13.01
N ALA A 25 -20.80 8.61 13.58
CA ALA A 25 -21.69 9.75 13.72
C ALA A 25 -22.14 10.30 12.33
N MET A 26 -21.24 10.26 11.37
CA MET A 26 -21.54 10.59 9.98
C MET A 26 -22.59 9.62 9.40
N TYR A 27 -22.42 8.31 9.61
CA TYR A 27 -23.36 7.29 9.13
C TYR A 27 -24.77 7.48 9.72
N ASP A 28 -24.87 7.72 11.03
CA ASP A 28 -26.14 8.00 11.70
C ASP A 28 -26.81 9.23 11.07
N LYS A 29 -26.04 10.26 10.78
CA LYS A 29 -26.54 11.49 10.16
C LYS A 29 -27.04 11.30 8.73
N PHE A 30 -26.39 10.42 7.96
CA PHE A 30 -26.87 10.02 6.62
C PHE A 30 -28.28 9.42 6.69
N GLN A 31 -28.49 8.53 7.66
CA GLN A 31 -29.80 7.89 7.85
C GLN A 31 -30.85 8.90 8.31
N ASP A 32 -30.52 9.71 9.30
CA ASP A 32 -31.43 10.73 9.84
C ASP A 32 -31.91 11.72 8.77
N TRP A 33 -31.03 12.12 7.88
CA TRP A 33 -31.32 13.08 6.83
C TRP A 33 -31.83 12.45 5.53
N SER A 34 -31.95 11.13 5.50
CA SER A 34 -32.35 10.36 4.31
C SER A 34 -31.53 10.70 3.08
N ILE A 35 -30.23 10.94 3.27
CA ILE A 35 -29.29 11.15 2.17
C ILE A 35 -29.05 9.81 1.51
N ASN A 36 -29.58 9.64 0.31
CA ASN A 36 -29.44 8.41 -0.44
C ASN A 36 -28.16 8.44 -1.28
N ALA A 37 -27.02 8.17 -0.66
CA ALA A 37 -25.77 7.99 -1.37
C ALA A 37 -25.11 6.71 -0.88
N PRO A 38 -24.74 5.80 -1.78
CA PRO A 38 -23.92 4.65 -1.41
C PRO A 38 -22.51 5.15 -1.09
N LEU A 39 -22.19 5.30 0.20
CA LEU A 39 -20.88 5.80 0.66
C LEU A 39 -19.70 5.04 0.05
N PHE A 40 -19.88 3.75 -0.20
CA PHE A 40 -18.85 2.90 -0.80
C PHE A 40 -18.60 3.18 -2.29
N ASN A 41 -19.50 3.87 -2.97
CA ASN A 41 -19.38 4.22 -4.38
C ASN A 41 -19.33 5.73 -4.61
N LEU A 42 -19.01 6.51 -3.57
CA LEU A 42 -18.89 7.95 -3.68
C LEU A 42 -17.49 8.30 -4.18
N HIS A 43 -17.42 8.96 -5.32
CA HIS A 43 -16.17 9.42 -5.91
C HIS A 43 -15.94 10.91 -5.64
N VAL A 44 -14.68 11.33 -5.76
CA VAL A 44 -14.28 12.72 -5.56
C VAL A 44 -15.05 13.66 -6.49
N SER A 45 -15.31 13.24 -7.74
CA SER A 45 -16.16 14.00 -8.68
C SER A 45 -17.56 14.34 -8.13
N ASP A 46 -18.16 13.42 -7.37
CA ASP A 46 -19.49 13.61 -6.77
C ASP A 46 -19.44 14.58 -5.59
N MET A 47 -18.28 14.72 -4.95
CA MET A 47 -18.08 15.54 -3.76
C MET A 47 -17.54 16.95 -4.06
N ARG A 48 -17.15 17.23 -5.31
CA ARG A 48 -16.61 18.53 -5.74
C ARG A 48 -17.66 19.52 -6.18
N ALA A 49 -18.85 19.08 -6.58
CA ALA A 49 -19.90 19.96 -7.04
C ALA A 49 -20.38 20.91 -5.93
N ASP A 50 -20.58 22.18 -6.24
CA ASP A 50 -20.96 23.20 -5.25
C ASP A 50 -22.32 22.95 -4.58
N ASP A 51 -23.21 22.26 -5.24
CA ASP A 51 -24.54 21.88 -4.77
C ASP A 51 -24.62 20.41 -4.31
N ALA A 52 -23.49 19.69 -4.27
CA ALA A 52 -23.46 18.31 -3.82
C ALA A 52 -23.97 18.20 -2.37
N PRO A 53 -24.81 17.20 -2.08
CA PRO A 53 -25.30 16.97 -0.72
C PRO A 53 -24.18 16.49 0.22
N ILE A 54 -23.08 16.02 -0.33
CA ILE A 54 -21.90 15.56 0.36
C ILE A 54 -20.69 16.24 -0.28
N ARG A 55 -19.90 16.93 0.52
CA ARG A 55 -18.71 17.63 0.03
C ARG A 55 -17.49 17.27 0.86
N LEU A 56 -16.37 17.04 0.17
CA LEU A 56 -15.07 16.95 0.79
C LEU A 56 -14.52 18.36 1.07
N ILE A 57 -14.13 18.61 2.31
CA ILE A 57 -13.62 19.91 2.75
C ILE A 57 -12.43 19.73 3.68
N SER A 58 -11.64 20.80 3.85
CA SER A 58 -10.60 20.91 4.87
C SER A 58 -10.55 22.32 5.44
N ASP A 59 -10.18 22.43 6.72
CA ASP A 59 -9.95 23.72 7.40
C ASP A 59 -8.48 24.18 7.28
N SER A 60 -7.60 23.36 6.67
CA SER A 60 -6.17 23.67 6.53
C SER A 60 -5.76 23.85 5.07
N ASP A 61 -4.72 24.66 4.85
CA ASP A 61 -4.15 24.86 3.51
C ASP A 61 -3.60 23.55 2.94
N VAL A 62 -2.94 22.74 3.76
CA VAL A 62 -2.42 21.41 3.41
C VAL A 62 -3.54 20.49 2.95
N GLY A 63 -4.63 20.40 3.72
CA GLY A 63 -5.78 19.57 3.34
C GLY A 63 -6.48 20.06 2.07
N ASN A 64 -6.56 21.36 1.85
CA ASN A 64 -7.11 21.93 0.62
C ASN A 64 -6.20 21.63 -0.58
N ALA A 65 -4.88 21.71 -0.41
CA ALA A 65 -3.92 21.31 -1.44
C ALA A 65 -4.06 19.82 -1.82
N LEU A 66 -4.18 18.94 -0.81
CA LEU A 66 -4.41 17.51 -1.05
C LEU A 66 -5.72 17.24 -1.78
N ILE A 67 -6.83 17.91 -1.40
CA ILE A 67 -8.11 17.76 -2.12
C ILE A 67 -7.98 18.12 -3.61
N ASN A 68 -7.15 19.11 -3.93
CA ASN A 68 -6.90 19.49 -5.32
C ASN A 68 -6.09 18.47 -6.11
N LEU A 69 -5.29 17.64 -5.43
CA LEU A 69 -4.46 16.59 -6.05
C LEU A 69 -5.21 15.27 -6.28
N LEU A 70 -6.34 15.04 -5.59
CA LEU A 70 -7.14 13.83 -5.75
C LEU A 70 -7.66 13.70 -7.18
N ASP A 71 -7.70 12.47 -7.69
CA ASP A 71 -8.35 12.16 -8.97
C ASP A 71 -9.87 12.14 -8.81
N ASP A 72 -10.60 12.54 -9.82
CA ASP A 72 -12.07 12.52 -9.82
C ASP A 72 -12.65 11.12 -9.64
N ARG A 73 -11.88 10.08 -9.96
CA ARG A 73 -12.26 8.66 -9.80
C ARG A 73 -11.91 8.10 -8.43
N ASP A 74 -11.11 8.80 -7.63
CA ASP A 74 -10.80 8.34 -6.27
C ASP A 74 -12.08 8.15 -5.48
N SER A 75 -12.20 7.01 -4.82
CA SER A 75 -13.32 6.71 -3.94
C SER A 75 -13.15 7.38 -2.57
N LEU A 76 -14.21 7.40 -1.79
CA LEU A 76 -14.13 7.87 -0.41
C LEU A 76 -13.12 7.01 0.42
N TYR A 77 -12.94 5.75 0.06
CA TYR A 77 -11.93 4.89 0.67
C TYR A 77 -10.52 5.40 0.37
N ASP A 78 -10.21 5.71 -0.89
CA ASP A 78 -8.91 6.27 -1.29
C ASP A 78 -8.62 7.60 -0.58
N VAL A 79 -9.63 8.46 -0.47
CA VAL A 79 -9.52 9.74 0.25
C VAL A 79 -9.18 9.52 1.73
N ARG A 80 -9.80 8.53 2.39
CA ARG A 80 -9.49 8.17 3.78
C ARG A 80 -8.07 7.63 3.92
N GLN A 81 -7.64 6.81 2.97
CA GLN A 81 -6.28 6.28 2.96
C GLN A 81 -5.26 7.42 2.87
N VAL A 82 -5.45 8.36 1.92
CA VAL A 82 -4.59 9.55 1.80
C VAL A 82 -4.55 10.36 3.10
N ASP A 83 -5.70 10.57 3.74
CA ASP A 83 -5.76 11.30 5.02
C ASP A 83 -4.98 10.59 6.13
N SER A 84 -5.12 9.28 6.21
CA SER A 84 -4.40 8.43 7.16
C SER A 84 -2.89 8.46 6.92
N ASP A 85 -2.48 8.24 5.68
CA ASP A 85 -1.08 8.17 5.27
C ASP A 85 -0.34 9.48 5.54
N ILE A 86 -0.90 10.60 5.07
CA ILE A 86 -0.27 11.92 5.26
C ILE A 86 -0.26 12.34 6.73
N SER A 87 -1.31 11.98 7.48
CA SER A 87 -1.34 12.24 8.93
C SER A 87 -0.34 11.39 9.70
N GLY A 88 -0.05 10.19 9.22
CA GLY A 88 0.89 9.24 9.82
C GLY A 88 2.34 9.36 9.34
N ILE A 89 2.63 10.30 8.45
CA ILE A 89 3.99 10.52 7.97
C ILE A 89 4.95 10.85 9.11
N ARG A 90 6.18 10.37 8.99
CA ARG A 90 7.26 10.61 9.95
C ARG A 90 7.51 12.10 10.14
N ASP A 91 7.69 12.51 11.38
CA ASP A 91 7.85 13.92 11.76
C ASP A 91 9.02 14.61 11.02
N GLU A 92 10.08 13.85 10.70
CA GLU A 92 11.25 14.36 9.97
C GLU A 92 10.93 14.87 8.56
N LEU A 93 9.90 14.30 7.93
CA LEU A 93 9.49 14.65 6.56
C LEU A 93 8.29 15.57 6.51
N LYS A 94 7.54 15.66 7.60
CA LYS A 94 6.23 16.30 7.64
C LYS A 94 6.26 17.76 7.22
N GLU A 95 7.20 18.54 7.77
CA GLU A 95 7.31 19.98 7.47
C GLU A 95 7.60 20.23 5.99
N GLU A 96 8.50 19.44 5.40
CA GLU A 96 8.87 19.58 3.98
C GLU A 96 7.70 19.23 3.07
N ILE A 97 7.03 18.11 3.35
CA ILE A 97 5.88 17.65 2.55
C ILE A 97 4.73 18.66 2.63
N GLU A 98 4.41 19.17 3.84
CA GLU A 98 3.36 20.17 4.05
C GLU A 98 3.68 21.47 3.32
N GLN A 99 4.93 21.93 3.35
CA GLN A 99 5.35 23.11 2.60
C GLN A 99 5.23 22.92 1.11
N ASN A 100 5.72 21.78 0.60
CA ASN A 100 5.65 21.47 -0.84
C ASN A 100 4.22 21.34 -1.34
N LEU A 101 3.31 20.80 -0.52
CA LEU A 101 1.88 20.76 -0.82
C LEU A 101 1.28 22.17 -0.96
N VAL A 102 1.54 23.04 0.00
CA VAL A 102 1.02 24.43 0.00
C VAL A 102 1.59 25.23 -1.19
N TYR A 103 2.82 24.95 -1.61
CA TYR A 103 3.44 25.58 -2.78
C TYR A 103 3.11 24.91 -4.11
N GLU A 104 2.15 23.97 -4.13
CA GLU A 104 1.69 23.28 -5.34
C GLU A 104 2.81 22.60 -6.15
N GLN A 105 3.78 21.99 -5.43
CA GLN A 105 4.91 21.32 -6.08
C GLN A 105 4.53 19.95 -6.67
N TYR A 106 3.42 19.36 -6.22
CA TYR A 106 2.96 18.05 -6.69
C TYR A 106 1.88 18.20 -7.76
N GLN A 107 1.87 17.29 -8.72
CA GLN A 107 0.94 17.30 -9.85
C GLN A 107 -0.27 16.38 -9.65
N SER A 108 -0.13 15.37 -8.81
CA SER A 108 -1.15 14.37 -8.48
C SER A 108 -0.80 13.69 -7.16
N ILE A 109 -1.74 12.95 -6.60
CA ILE A 109 -1.50 12.11 -5.42
C ILE A 109 -0.39 11.09 -5.71
N ASP A 110 -0.37 10.46 -6.87
CA ASP A 110 0.67 9.49 -7.22
C ASP A 110 2.06 10.13 -7.33
N HIS A 111 2.14 11.38 -7.79
CA HIS A 111 3.41 12.12 -7.76
C HIS A 111 3.85 12.40 -6.31
N LEU A 112 2.94 12.85 -5.45
CA LEU A 112 3.21 13.06 -4.03
C LEU A 112 3.74 11.78 -3.37
N TYR A 113 3.08 10.64 -3.58
CA TYR A 113 3.48 9.37 -2.98
C TYR A 113 4.86 8.90 -3.46
N ARG A 114 5.18 9.09 -4.74
CA ARG A 114 6.53 8.78 -5.27
C ARG A 114 7.63 9.61 -4.62
N GLU A 115 7.38 10.90 -4.43
CA GLU A 115 8.32 11.79 -3.74
C GLU A 115 8.50 11.38 -2.27
N ILE A 116 7.39 11.09 -1.56
CA ILE A 116 7.43 10.59 -0.17
C ILE A 116 8.24 9.29 -0.08
N LYS A 117 8.03 8.34 -0.99
CA LYS A 117 8.81 7.09 -1.03
C LYS A 117 10.31 7.37 -1.23
N GLY A 118 10.64 8.31 -2.11
CA GLY A 118 12.02 8.76 -2.27
C GLY A 118 12.62 9.30 -0.98
N MET A 119 11.93 10.23 -0.34
CA MET A 119 12.36 10.81 0.94
C MET A 119 12.50 9.76 2.04
N LEU A 120 11.58 8.81 2.13
CA LEU A 120 11.67 7.71 3.10
C LEU A 120 12.89 6.83 2.86
N LYS A 121 13.18 6.49 1.61
CA LYS A 121 14.39 5.73 1.24
C LYS A 121 15.67 6.50 1.60
N ASP A 122 15.68 7.82 1.46
CA ASP A 122 16.82 8.67 1.82
C ASP A 122 17.10 8.73 3.34
N LEU A 123 16.10 8.40 4.18
CA LEU A 123 16.30 8.25 5.62
C LEU A 123 16.98 6.93 6.00
N ALA A 124 17.00 5.96 5.09
CA ALA A 124 17.59 4.66 5.38
C ALA A 124 19.11 4.70 5.28
N ILE A 125 19.78 4.01 6.22
CA ILE A 125 21.22 3.79 6.17
C ILE A 125 21.59 2.43 5.57
N ASN A 126 20.62 1.49 5.55
CA ASN A 126 20.82 0.12 5.11
C ASN A 126 19.50 -0.47 4.61
N LYS A 127 19.58 -1.64 3.98
CA LYS A 127 18.45 -2.40 3.49
C LYS A 127 18.59 -3.87 3.88
N VAL A 128 17.49 -4.46 4.33
CA VAL A 128 17.35 -5.90 4.55
C VAL A 128 16.36 -6.44 3.53
N SER A 129 16.74 -7.45 2.77
CA SER A 129 15.88 -8.04 1.74
C SER A 129 15.49 -9.46 2.11
N PHE A 130 14.25 -9.81 1.83
CA PHE A 130 13.73 -11.16 1.98
C PHE A 130 13.24 -11.66 0.63
N TYR A 131 13.59 -12.90 0.31
CA TYR A 131 13.26 -13.56 -0.94
C TYR A 131 12.18 -14.59 -0.74
N CYS A 132 11.27 -14.66 -1.67
CA CYS A 132 10.25 -15.71 -1.73
C CYS A 132 10.09 -16.21 -3.15
N PRO A 133 9.64 -17.47 -3.32
CA PRO A 133 9.23 -17.93 -4.61
C PRO A 133 8.05 -17.10 -5.13
N LEU A 134 8.03 -16.84 -6.45
CA LEU A 134 6.82 -16.38 -7.13
C LEU A 134 6.00 -17.59 -7.56
N THR A 135 4.70 -17.54 -7.32
CA THR A 135 3.76 -18.48 -7.87
C THR A 135 2.80 -17.76 -8.80
N GLY A 136 2.52 -18.35 -9.96
CA GLY A 136 1.56 -17.81 -10.90
C GLY A 136 0.38 -18.76 -11.07
N ASN A 137 -0.80 -18.24 -11.11
CA ASN A 137 -2.04 -18.96 -11.37
C ASN A 137 -2.66 -18.46 -12.66
N LEU A 138 -2.99 -19.37 -13.56
CA LEU A 138 -3.80 -19.05 -14.72
C LEU A 138 -5.27 -19.14 -14.31
N ASN A 139 -6.00 -18.06 -14.49
CA ASN A 139 -7.41 -17.98 -14.25
C ASN A 139 -8.14 -18.15 -15.59
N ASP A 140 -9.16 -19.00 -15.65
CA ASP A 140 -10.04 -19.04 -16.81
C ASP A 140 -11.10 -17.94 -16.73
N HIS A 141 -11.84 -17.75 -17.81
CA HIS A 141 -12.86 -16.70 -17.94
C HIS A 141 -14.01 -16.79 -16.91
N ASP A 142 -14.13 -17.92 -16.22
CA ASP A 142 -15.16 -18.15 -15.20
C ASP A 142 -14.64 -17.91 -13.78
N GLY A 143 -13.37 -17.55 -13.62
CA GLY A 143 -12.73 -17.29 -12.34
C GLY A 143 -12.18 -18.53 -11.65
N ASP A 144 -12.18 -19.66 -12.29
CA ASP A 144 -11.59 -20.89 -11.78
C ASP A 144 -10.10 -20.96 -12.13
N TYR A 145 -9.27 -21.28 -11.14
CA TYR A 145 -7.84 -21.49 -11.35
C TYR A 145 -7.60 -22.81 -12.05
N SER A 146 -7.25 -22.74 -13.32
CA SER A 146 -7.04 -23.95 -14.14
C SER A 146 -5.68 -24.59 -13.92
N GLU A 147 -4.66 -23.80 -13.57
CA GLU A 147 -3.30 -24.29 -13.44
C GLU A 147 -2.46 -23.41 -12.54
N THR A 148 -1.70 -24.03 -11.63
CA THR A 148 -0.71 -23.33 -10.80
C THR A 148 0.66 -23.65 -11.33
N PHE A 149 1.45 -22.63 -11.57
CA PHE A 149 2.81 -22.81 -12.06
C PHE A 149 3.85 -22.05 -11.24
N GLY A 150 5.05 -22.55 -11.28
CA GLY A 150 6.21 -21.80 -10.81
C GLY A 150 6.67 -20.77 -11.86
N TYR A 151 7.49 -19.93 -11.51
CA TYR A 151 8.13 -18.71 -12.02
C TYR A 151 8.34 -18.52 -13.52
N THR A 152 8.09 -19.48 -14.35
CA THR A 152 8.52 -19.47 -15.76
C THR A 152 7.46 -19.08 -16.75
N ILE A 153 6.37 -18.58 -16.23
CA ILE A 153 5.25 -18.38 -17.11
C ILE A 153 5.45 -17.09 -17.82
N ASN A 154 5.13 -17.07 -18.96
CA ASN A 154 4.91 -16.07 -19.99
C ASN A 154 4.94 -14.57 -19.59
N CYS A 155 5.43 -14.24 -18.41
CA CYS A 155 5.71 -12.90 -17.95
C CYS A 155 7.21 -12.73 -17.72
N ASN A 156 7.76 -11.62 -18.18
CA ASN A 156 9.10 -11.22 -17.81
C ASN A 156 9.07 -10.38 -16.52
N ALA A 157 10.20 -10.26 -15.86
CA ALA A 157 10.35 -9.48 -14.63
C ALA A 157 9.79 -8.07 -14.76
N TYR A 158 10.06 -7.40 -15.88
CA TYR A 158 9.63 -6.01 -16.13
C TYR A 158 8.10 -5.83 -16.02
N ARG A 159 7.30 -6.75 -16.54
CA ARG A 159 5.83 -6.64 -16.45
C ARG A 159 5.32 -6.81 -15.02
N ILE A 160 5.97 -7.67 -14.26
CA ILE A 160 5.64 -7.88 -12.84
C ILE A 160 6.02 -6.63 -12.04
N GLU A 161 7.19 -6.06 -12.29
CA GLU A 161 7.63 -4.81 -11.66
C GLU A 161 6.69 -3.65 -11.96
N GLU A 162 6.24 -3.50 -13.22
CA GLU A 162 5.30 -2.46 -13.62
C GLU A 162 3.94 -2.63 -12.92
N ALA A 163 3.43 -3.86 -12.82
CA ALA A 163 2.20 -4.16 -12.09
C ALA A 163 2.35 -3.90 -10.58
N LEU A 164 3.50 -4.28 -10.00
CA LEU A 164 3.83 -3.99 -8.61
C LEU A 164 3.91 -2.49 -8.33
N GLU A 165 4.57 -1.74 -9.19
CA GLU A 165 4.66 -0.28 -9.04
C GLU A 165 3.26 0.34 -9.02
N ALA A 166 2.39 -0.06 -9.94
CA ALA A 166 1.01 0.42 -9.99
C ALA A 166 0.23 0.06 -8.71
N TYR A 167 0.40 -1.16 -8.22
CA TYR A 167 -0.24 -1.64 -6.99
C TYR A 167 0.24 -0.88 -5.74
N GLN A 168 1.55 -0.62 -5.65
CA GLN A 168 2.19 -0.02 -4.48
C GLN A 168 2.24 1.52 -4.52
N THR A 169 1.70 2.15 -5.56
CA THR A 169 1.86 3.60 -5.75
C THR A 169 1.45 4.40 -4.52
N ARG A 170 0.40 3.98 -3.82
CA ARG A 170 -0.13 4.66 -2.63
C ARG A 170 0.14 3.95 -1.30
N ASP A 171 0.98 2.94 -1.28
CA ASP A 171 1.27 2.21 -0.06
C ASP A 171 2.55 2.72 0.60
N ILE A 172 2.41 3.65 1.52
CA ILE A 172 3.50 4.17 2.37
C ILE A 172 3.37 3.75 3.82
N CYS A 173 2.24 3.15 4.20
CA CYS A 173 1.97 2.73 5.59
C CYS A 173 2.51 1.35 5.92
N MET A 174 2.84 0.55 4.93
CA MET A 174 3.29 -0.83 5.09
C MET A 174 4.41 -0.97 6.13
N ALA A 175 5.43 -0.11 6.03
CA ALA A 175 6.55 -0.12 6.96
C ALA A 175 6.14 0.10 8.42
N GLN A 176 5.13 0.92 8.67
CA GLN A 176 4.65 1.20 10.04
C GLN A 176 3.99 -0.04 10.66
N TYR A 177 3.20 -0.76 9.87
CA TYR A 177 2.59 -2.01 10.32
C TYR A 177 3.64 -3.07 10.59
N MET A 178 4.59 -3.25 9.68
CA MET A 178 5.70 -4.20 9.84
C MET A 178 6.56 -3.87 11.08
N SER A 179 6.92 -2.61 11.27
CA SER A 179 7.69 -2.17 12.44
C SER A 179 6.98 -2.51 13.75
N LYS A 180 5.68 -2.27 13.81
CA LYS A 180 4.86 -2.57 14.99
C LYS A 180 4.81 -4.07 15.27
N HIS A 181 4.60 -4.89 14.27
CA HIS A 181 4.51 -6.34 14.43
C HIS A 181 5.87 -6.99 14.70
N ALA A 182 6.94 -6.44 14.14
CA ALA A 182 8.30 -6.90 14.40
C ALA A 182 8.89 -6.37 15.73
N TYR A 183 8.20 -5.45 16.41
CA TYR A 183 8.70 -4.78 17.61
C TYR A 183 10.09 -4.15 17.41
N ILE A 184 10.28 -3.51 16.24
CA ILE A 184 11.52 -2.81 15.87
C ILE A 184 11.35 -1.29 15.88
N GLU A 185 10.21 -0.84 16.44
CA GLU A 185 9.87 0.57 16.58
C GLU A 185 10.00 1.32 15.25
N ASP A 186 10.71 2.45 15.23
CA ASP A 186 10.83 3.30 14.04
C ASP A 186 12.04 2.95 13.15
N LYS A 187 12.70 1.83 13.36
CA LYS A 187 13.87 1.44 12.56
C LYS A 187 13.52 1.15 11.11
N LEU A 188 12.38 0.56 10.83
CA LEU A 188 11.91 0.36 9.46
C LEU A 188 11.26 1.64 8.95
N VAL A 189 11.85 2.27 7.95
CA VAL A 189 11.39 3.54 7.40
C VAL A 189 10.53 3.38 6.16
N PHE A 190 10.81 2.34 5.35
CA PHE A 190 10.05 2.03 4.15
C PHE A 190 10.20 0.55 3.79
N ALA A 191 9.19 -0.02 3.13
CA ALA A 191 9.25 -1.36 2.57
C ALA A 191 8.56 -1.38 1.20
N GLU A 192 9.10 -2.14 0.28
CA GLU A 192 8.53 -2.31 -1.05
C GLU A 192 8.76 -3.72 -1.59
N TRP A 193 7.86 -4.09 -2.49
CA TRP A 193 7.94 -5.34 -3.24
C TRP A 193 8.74 -5.13 -4.51
N ASN A 194 9.57 -6.10 -4.82
CA ASN A 194 10.36 -6.14 -6.03
C ASN A 194 10.36 -7.56 -6.62
N VAL A 195 10.85 -7.66 -7.83
CA VAL A 195 11.10 -8.94 -8.49
C VAL A 195 12.57 -9.00 -8.87
N GLU A 196 13.18 -10.16 -8.65
CA GLU A 196 14.55 -10.40 -9.08
C GLU A 196 14.63 -11.64 -9.95
N GLU A 197 15.28 -11.51 -11.11
CA GLU A 197 15.58 -12.65 -11.97
C GLU A 197 16.97 -13.18 -11.65
N VAL A 198 17.03 -14.39 -11.09
CA VAL A 198 18.29 -15.07 -10.79
C VAL A 198 18.37 -16.35 -11.61
N ARG A 199 19.34 -16.39 -12.53
CA ARG A 199 19.59 -17.56 -13.40
C ARG A 199 18.37 -18.02 -14.20
N GLY A 200 17.58 -17.07 -14.67
CA GLY A 200 16.39 -17.31 -15.47
C GLY A 200 15.15 -17.72 -14.67
N THR A 201 15.21 -17.62 -13.35
CA THR A 201 14.07 -17.84 -12.45
C THR A 201 13.71 -16.54 -11.76
N LEU A 202 12.42 -16.21 -11.71
CA LEU A 202 11.92 -15.03 -11.04
C LEU A 202 11.62 -15.32 -9.57
N TYR A 203 12.02 -14.40 -8.71
CA TYR A 203 11.76 -14.43 -7.28
C TYR A 203 11.10 -13.13 -6.85
N GLY A 204 10.14 -13.23 -5.95
CA GLY A 204 9.64 -12.07 -5.22
C GLY A 204 10.67 -11.66 -4.17
N ARG A 205 10.84 -10.37 -4.01
CA ARG A 205 11.72 -9.79 -3.00
C ARG A 205 11.01 -8.65 -2.29
N ILE A 206 11.03 -8.65 -0.98
CA ILE A 206 10.67 -7.46 -0.22
C ILE A 206 11.94 -6.77 0.26
N ASP A 207 12.06 -5.51 -0.06
CA ASP A 207 13.14 -4.64 0.38
C ASP A 207 12.67 -3.80 1.57
N CYS A 208 13.29 -4.01 2.72
CA CYS A 208 13.03 -3.30 3.96
C CYS A 208 14.13 -2.30 4.21
N TYR A 209 13.84 -1.01 4.07
CA TYR A 209 14.75 0.10 4.27
C TYR A 209 14.78 0.50 5.74
N ILE A 210 15.96 0.52 6.35
CA ILE A 210 16.14 0.70 7.79
C ILE A 210 17.01 1.90 8.11
N SER A 211 16.63 2.67 9.14
CA SER A 211 17.38 3.84 9.61
C SER A 211 18.48 3.50 10.62
N GLU A 212 18.45 2.29 11.18
CA GLU A 212 19.45 1.77 12.13
C GLU A 212 19.65 0.28 11.85
N ASP A 213 20.87 -0.23 12.10
CA ASP A 213 21.15 -1.66 11.92
C ASP A 213 20.26 -2.50 12.85
N LEU A 214 19.75 -3.59 12.29
CA LEU A 214 18.98 -4.59 13.02
C LEU A 214 19.92 -5.61 13.64
N THR A 215 19.61 -6.05 14.85
CA THR A 215 20.18 -7.26 15.43
C THR A 215 19.63 -8.49 14.72
N HIS A 216 20.28 -9.64 14.86
CA HIS A 216 19.78 -10.90 14.32
C HIS A 216 18.34 -11.20 14.79
N ASP A 217 18.04 -11.01 16.07
CA ASP A 217 16.70 -11.25 16.62
C ASP A 217 15.65 -10.27 16.03
N GLU A 218 16.04 -9.03 15.76
CA GLU A 218 15.16 -8.05 15.11
C GLU A 218 14.92 -8.41 13.64
N THR A 219 15.94 -8.90 12.94
CA THR A 219 15.79 -9.39 11.56
C THR A 219 14.85 -10.58 11.49
N GLU A 220 14.95 -11.53 12.44
CA GLU A 220 14.04 -12.67 12.50
C GLU A 220 12.59 -12.24 12.78
N ARG A 221 12.38 -11.32 13.73
CA ARG A 221 11.04 -10.77 13.96
C ARG A 221 10.47 -10.01 12.76
N LEU A 222 11.33 -9.29 12.03
CA LEU A 222 10.93 -8.62 10.79
C LEU A 222 10.55 -9.65 9.72
N ARG A 223 11.31 -10.74 9.57
CA ARG A 223 10.97 -11.84 8.67
C ARG A 223 9.61 -12.47 9.02
N GLU A 224 9.35 -12.71 10.30
CA GLU A 224 8.07 -13.23 10.76
C GLU A 224 6.92 -12.25 10.46
N ALA A 225 7.13 -10.95 10.68
CA ALA A 225 6.14 -9.93 10.38
C ALA A 225 5.85 -9.84 8.88
N VAL A 226 6.87 -9.92 8.04
CA VAL A 226 6.74 -9.95 6.58
C VAL A 226 6.02 -11.20 6.10
N CYS A 227 6.25 -12.35 6.73
CA CYS A 227 5.52 -13.59 6.43
C CYS A 227 4.05 -13.57 6.85
N GLY A 228 3.60 -12.59 7.61
CA GLY A 228 2.23 -12.54 8.10
C GLY A 228 1.87 -13.59 9.14
N GLN A 229 2.83 -14.31 9.70
CA GLN A 229 2.58 -15.39 10.65
C GLN A 229 2.02 -14.94 12.01
N ASN A 230 2.14 -13.66 12.31
CA ASN A 230 1.63 -13.04 13.54
C ASN A 230 0.47 -12.07 13.26
N SER A 231 -0.40 -12.43 12.37
CA SER A 231 -1.38 -11.56 11.77
C SER A 231 -2.59 -11.27 12.65
N ASP A 232 -2.62 -10.14 13.28
CA ASP A 232 -3.86 -9.48 13.67
C ASP A 232 -4.16 -8.35 12.66
N GLY A 233 -4.63 -8.71 11.47
CA GLY A 233 -5.01 -7.76 10.42
C GLY A 233 -3.86 -7.19 9.57
N PHE A 234 -2.63 -7.48 9.91
CA PHE A 234 -1.47 -7.12 9.10
C PHE A 234 -1.25 -8.12 7.97
N GLY A 235 -1.41 -9.41 8.28
CA GLY A 235 -1.25 -10.48 7.32
C GLY A 235 -2.23 -10.41 6.16
N GLU A 236 -3.47 -10.02 6.40
CA GLU A 236 -4.50 -9.97 5.35
C GLU A 236 -4.11 -9.10 4.15
N GLY A 237 -3.32 -8.05 4.35
CA GLY A 237 -2.82 -7.21 3.27
C GLY A 237 -1.55 -7.74 2.58
N PHE A 238 -0.78 -8.60 3.25
CA PHE A 238 0.50 -9.14 2.76
C PHE A 238 0.42 -10.58 2.29
N GLU A 239 -0.50 -11.33 2.85
CA GLU A 239 -0.63 -12.75 2.65
C GLU A 239 -1.12 -13.12 1.25
N GLN A 240 -1.76 -12.21 0.56
CA GLN A 240 -2.39 -12.46 -0.73
C GLN A 240 -2.15 -11.29 -1.69
N HIS A 241 -0.90 -11.01 -2.00
CA HIS A 241 -0.64 -10.13 -3.12
C HIS A 241 -0.81 -10.90 -4.42
N GLU A 242 -2.05 -10.93 -4.85
CA GLU A 242 -2.39 -11.32 -6.20
C GLU A 242 -2.28 -10.06 -7.07
N ILE A 243 -1.35 -10.08 -7.99
CA ILE A 243 -1.18 -9.03 -8.98
C ILE A 243 -1.78 -9.53 -10.27
N GLU A 244 -2.81 -8.85 -10.72
CA GLU A 244 -3.36 -9.05 -12.05
C GLU A 244 -2.39 -8.44 -13.06
N ILE A 245 -1.80 -9.31 -13.89
CA ILE A 245 -0.95 -8.87 -14.98
C ILE A 245 -1.79 -8.81 -16.24
N ASP A 246 -1.83 -7.63 -16.81
CA ASP A 246 -2.56 -7.21 -18.00
C ASP A 246 -2.57 -8.27 -19.12
N GLU A 247 -3.71 -8.57 -19.64
CA GLU A 247 -4.19 -9.56 -20.59
C GLU A 247 -5.02 -10.68 -19.93
N GLY A 248 -5.57 -10.37 -18.78
CA GLY A 248 -6.81 -10.94 -18.32
C GLY A 248 -6.72 -12.15 -17.44
N ASP A 249 -5.67 -12.98 -17.51
CA ASP A 249 -5.81 -14.32 -16.96
C ASP A 249 -4.63 -14.79 -16.07
N LEU A 250 -3.65 -13.95 -15.79
CA LEU A 250 -2.51 -14.34 -14.98
C LEU A 250 -2.43 -13.56 -13.67
N TYR A 251 -2.58 -14.25 -12.57
CA TYR A 251 -2.33 -13.73 -11.23
C TYR A 251 -0.96 -14.17 -10.75
N VAL A 252 -0.21 -13.26 -10.14
CA VAL A 252 1.07 -13.58 -9.49
C VAL A 252 0.92 -13.37 -8.00
N SER A 253 1.08 -14.44 -7.24
CA SER A 253 1.15 -14.41 -5.79
C SER A 253 2.59 -14.30 -5.33
N PHE A 254 2.89 -13.31 -4.50
CA PHE A 254 4.24 -13.14 -3.95
C PHE A 254 4.56 -14.15 -2.88
N TRP A 255 3.65 -14.40 -1.97
CA TRP A 255 3.71 -15.54 -1.06
C TRP A 255 2.32 -15.94 -0.60
N ASN A 256 2.23 -17.16 -0.22
CA ASN A 256 1.03 -17.74 0.31
C ASN A 256 1.34 -18.20 1.74
N CYS A 257 0.77 -17.54 2.73
CA CYS A 257 1.03 -17.85 4.13
C CYS A 257 0.44 -19.15 4.62
N HIS A 258 -0.37 -19.81 3.84
CA HIS A 258 -0.94 -21.08 4.24
C HIS A 258 0.10 -22.22 4.33
N ASP A 259 1.28 -22.05 3.75
CA ASP A 259 2.27 -23.13 3.66
C ASP A 259 3.64 -22.71 4.14
N SER A 260 3.79 -22.21 5.36
CA SER A 260 5.11 -22.06 6.02
C SER A 260 6.26 -21.71 5.05
N TYR A 261 6.05 -20.80 4.11
CA TYR A 261 7.07 -20.35 3.20
C TYR A 261 8.11 -19.60 4.00
N PHE A 262 9.28 -20.17 4.01
CA PHE A 262 10.44 -19.52 4.54
C PHE A 262 10.82 -18.41 3.59
N LEU A 263 10.58 -17.17 3.99
CA LEU A 263 11.30 -16.08 3.42
C LEU A 263 12.77 -16.28 3.74
N GLU A 264 13.59 -16.25 2.73
CA GLU A 264 15.04 -16.33 2.89
C GLU A 264 15.61 -14.92 2.97
N THR A 265 16.50 -14.68 3.90
CA THR A 265 17.36 -13.50 3.86
C THR A 265 18.23 -13.56 2.61
N GLU A 266 18.83 -12.43 2.22
CA GLU A 266 19.68 -12.35 1.05
C GLU A 266 20.84 -13.37 1.10
N ASP A 267 21.49 -13.50 2.25
CA ASP A 267 22.59 -14.47 2.44
C ASP A 267 22.09 -15.91 2.31
N GLU A 268 21.00 -16.28 2.97
CA GLU A 268 20.41 -17.63 2.90
C GLU A 268 20.00 -17.97 1.46
N PHE A 269 19.41 -17.01 0.74
CA PHE A 269 18.97 -17.18 -0.63
C PHE A 269 20.16 -17.47 -1.56
N TYR A 270 21.20 -16.64 -1.52
CA TYR A 270 22.35 -16.83 -2.40
C TYR A 270 23.17 -18.07 -2.02
N ASP A 271 23.32 -18.39 -0.75
CA ASP A 271 23.96 -19.64 -0.29
C ASP A 271 23.24 -20.88 -0.87
N ARG A 272 21.90 -20.88 -0.85
CA ARG A 272 21.11 -21.97 -1.45
C ARG A 272 21.28 -22.06 -2.96
N ILE A 273 21.28 -20.92 -3.66
CA ILE A 273 21.48 -20.88 -5.12
C ILE A 273 22.88 -21.39 -5.50
N GLU A 274 23.92 -21.07 -4.74
CA GLU A 274 25.27 -21.55 -4.98
C GLU A 274 25.43 -23.04 -4.74
N GLN A 275 24.87 -23.55 -3.64
CA GLN A 275 24.91 -24.99 -3.30
C GLN A 275 24.24 -25.86 -4.38
N ASN A 276 23.09 -25.42 -4.89
CA ASN A 276 22.38 -26.12 -5.96
C ASN A 276 23.17 -26.16 -7.28
N SER A 277 24.06 -25.20 -7.49
CA SER A 277 24.90 -25.13 -8.70
C SER A 277 26.09 -26.12 -8.63
N GLY A 278 26.58 -26.39 -7.43
CA GLY A 278 27.70 -27.36 -7.21
C GLY A 278 27.30 -28.85 -7.37
N MET A 279 25.99 -29.12 -7.38
CA MET A 279 25.48 -30.50 -7.51
C MET A 279 25.18 -30.90 -8.97
N SER A 280 25.36 -30.00 -9.93
CA SER A 280 25.04 -30.25 -11.34
C SER A 280 26.28 -30.60 -12.20
N MET A 281 27.41 -30.98 -11.61
CA MET A 281 28.61 -31.42 -12.34
C MET A 281 28.77 -32.94 -12.32
#